data_915f4fb1dc9ce946cb9978bdd1ee8d1b
#
_entry.id   915f4fb1dc9ce946cb9978bdd1ee8d1b
#
_cell.length_a   1.000
_cell.length_b   1.000
_cell.length_c   1.000
_cell.angle_alpha   90.00
_cell.angle_beta   90.00
_cell.angle_gamma   90.00
#
_symmetry.space_group_name_H-M   'P 1'
#
loop_
_entity.id
_entity.type
_entity.pdbx_description
1 polymer ?
#
loop_
_entity_poly.entity_id
_entity_poly.type
_entity_poly.pdbx_seq_one_letter_code
_entity_poly.pdbx_strand_id
1 'polypeptide(L)'
;MHGDNIQALISKMAPTSRIYLTRHAEAEHNATGDSSIADALLTPLGEKQAQRLGLVTPELQSRVELIISSPLRRTLQTTEAGYKDAIKRLNGHASVLCLPQLQECNDVPCDTGSHRSVLEAQEAFAKFN
;
A
#
# COMPACT_ATOMS: atom_id res chain seq x y z
N MET A 1 -11.28 -19.27 -1.21
CA MET A 1 -11.93 -18.21 -2.00
C MET A 1 -10.98 -17.07 -2.36
N HIS A 2 -10.15 -16.61 -1.46
CA HIS A 2 -9.21 -15.51 -1.78
C HIS A 2 -8.03 -15.93 -2.69
N GLY A 3 -7.57 -17.19 -2.62
CA GLY A 3 -6.52 -17.71 -3.48
C GLY A 3 -6.90 -17.76 -4.97
N ASP A 4 -8.13 -18.08 -5.27
CA ASP A 4 -8.62 -18.19 -6.64
C ASP A 4 -8.65 -16.85 -7.37
N ASN A 5 -8.96 -15.76 -6.65
CA ASN A 5 -8.96 -14.41 -7.22
C ASN A 5 -7.54 -13.92 -7.56
N ILE A 6 -6.56 -14.24 -6.73
CA ILE A 6 -5.16 -13.87 -6.98
C ILE A 6 -4.62 -14.66 -8.18
N GLN A 7 -4.88 -15.96 -8.23
CA GLN A 7 -4.45 -16.79 -9.35
C GLN A 7 -5.11 -16.35 -10.67
N ALA A 8 -6.39 -15.99 -10.63
CA ALA A 8 -7.10 -15.45 -11.78
C ALA A 8 -6.54 -14.09 -12.23
N LEU A 9 -6.12 -13.24 -11.26
CA LEU A 9 -5.48 -11.97 -11.55
C LEU A 9 -4.10 -12.17 -12.19
N ILE A 10 -3.27 -13.04 -11.62
CA ILE A 10 -1.94 -13.38 -12.14
C ILE A 10 -2.06 -13.98 -13.56
N SER A 11 -3.03 -14.87 -13.79
CA SER A 11 -3.24 -15.51 -15.11
C SER A 11 -3.70 -14.53 -16.19
N LYS A 12 -4.26 -13.38 -15.81
CA LYS A 12 -4.65 -12.31 -16.74
C LYS A 12 -3.51 -11.37 -17.08
N MET A 13 -2.39 -11.44 -16.35
CA MET A 13 -1.22 -10.60 -16.63
C MET A 13 -0.55 -11.07 -17.91
N ALA A 14 -0.33 -10.13 -18.83
CA ALA A 14 0.40 -10.44 -20.05
C ALA A 14 1.85 -10.88 -19.72
N PRO A 15 2.47 -11.80 -20.49
CA PRO A 15 3.85 -12.24 -20.26
C PRO A 15 4.87 -11.09 -20.25
N THR A 16 4.56 -9.98 -20.89
CA THR A 16 5.38 -8.76 -20.97
C THR A 16 5.02 -7.70 -19.93
N SER A 17 4.10 -8.01 -19.01
CA SER A 17 3.70 -7.08 -17.94
C SER A 17 4.88 -6.74 -17.05
N ARG A 18 5.00 -5.47 -16.69
CA ARG A 18 6.00 -4.98 -15.74
C ARG A 18 5.39 -4.92 -14.35
N ILE A 19 6.12 -5.43 -13.38
CA ILE A 19 5.76 -5.35 -11.97
C ILE A 19 6.74 -4.41 -11.30
N TYR A 20 6.22 -3.39 -10.63
CA TYR A 20 6.99 -2.46 -9.81
C TYR A 20 6.72 -2.77 -8.35
N LEU A 21 7.76 -3.14 -7.63
CA LEU A 21 7.68 -3.39 -6.19
C LEU A 21 8.10 -2.13 -5.44
N THR A 22 7.21 -1.65 -4.58
CA THR A 22 7.47 -0.49 -3.73
C THR A 22 7.39 -0.92 -2.28
N ARG A 23 8.48 -0.72 -1.55
CA ARG A 23 8.45 -0.86 -0.10
C ARG A 23 7.80 0.37 0.52
N HIS A 24 7.07 0.19 1.63
CA HIS A 24 6.56 1.32 2.40
C HIS A 24 7.69 2.26 2.87
N ALA A 25 7.38 3.53 3.03
CA ALA A 25 8.28 4.53 3.58
C ALA A 25 8.53 4.31 5.09
N GLU A 26 9.40 5.09 5.68
CA GLU A 26 9.73 4.96 7.10
C GLU A 26 8.48 5.08 7.97
N ALA A 27 8.26 4.07 8.81
CA ALA A 27 7.19 4.05 9.80
C ALA A 27 7.77 4.15 11.22
N GLU A 28 6.92 4.43 12.19
CA GLU A 28 7.31 4.64 13.60
C GLU A 28 8.14 3.50 14.16
N HIS A 29 7.78 2.24 13.86
CA HIS A 29 8.54 1.07 14.31
C HIS A 29 9.94 0.99 13.67
N ASN A 30 10.13 1.50 12.46
CA ASN A 30 11.45 1.56 11.82
C ASN A 30 12.34 2.62 12.50
N ALA A 31 11.78 3.80 12.77
CA ALA A 31 12.52 4.91 13.36
C ALA A 31 12.96 4.61 14.81
N THR A 32 12.12 3.90 15.56
CA THR A 32 12.37 3.59 16.98
C THR A 32 12.99 2.21 17.22
N GLY A 33 12.90 1.32 16.25
CA GLY A 33 13.24 -0.10 16.43
C GLY A 33 12.24 -0.88 17.31
N ASP A 34 11.07 -0.29 17.59
CA ASP A 34 10.05 -0.87 18.45
C ASP A 34 9.01 -1.65 17.65
N SER A 35 9.17 -2.97 17.64
CA SER A 35 8.24 -3.89 16.96
C SER A 35 6.90 -4.08 17.69
N SER A 36 6.75 -3.55 18.90
CA SER A 36 5.49 -3.60 19.66
C SER A 36 4.44 -2.59 19.20
N ILE A 37 4.83 -1.60 18.38
CA ILE A 37 3.91 -0.62 17.82
C ILE A 37 3.01 -1.30 16.79
N ALA A 38 1.75 -1.54 17.15
CA ALA A 38 0.81 -2.24 16.31
C ALA A 38 0.40 -1.40 15.09
N ASP A 39 0.49 -2.01 13.89
CA ASP A 39 0.11 -1.38 12.62
C ASP A 39 0.58 0.09 12.51
N ALA A 40 1.89 0.28 12.69
CA ALA A 40 2.53 1.58 12.79
C ALA A 40 2.23 2.51 11.61
N LEU A 41 2.08 3.80 11.88
CA LEU A 41 1.94 4.85 10.87
C LEU A 41 3.31 5.28 10.31
N LEU A 42 3.30 5.98 9.19
CA LEU A 42 4.49 6.66 8.69
C LEU A 42 4.94 7.76 9.65
N THR A 43 6.24 7.95 9.72
CA THR A 43 6.83 9.16 10.33
C THR A 43 6.69 10.36 9.40
N PRO A 44 6.88 11.61 9.89
CA PRO A 44 6.94 12.78 9.02
C PRO A 44 8.01 12.67 7.93
N LEU A 45 9.12 11.98 8.21
CA LEU A 45 10.13 11.67 7.20
C LEU A 45 9.60 10.66 6.18
N GLY A 46 8.91 9.61 6.64
CA GLY A 46 8.28 8.63 5.77
C GLY A 46 7.26 9.24 4.82
N GLU A 47 6.45 10.17 5.29
CA GLU A 47 5.51 10.90 4.44
C GLU A 47 6.21 11.68 3.31
N LYS A 48 7.32 12.35 3.64
CA LYS A 48 8.15 13.05 2.64
C LYS A 48 8.80 12.09 1.65
N GLN A 49 9.26 10.93 2.11
CA GLN A 49 9.80 9.88 1.24
C GLN A 49 8.75 9.39 0.25
N ALA A 50 7.53 9.11 0.71
CA ALA A 50 6.43 8.67 -0.14
C ALA A 50 6.03 9.75 -1.16
N GLN A 51 5.91 11.01 -0.74
CA GLN A 51 5.66 12.13 -1.65
C GLN A 51 6.77 12.26 -2.70
N ARG A 52 8.02 12.12 -2.29
CA ARG A 52 9.18 12.18 -3.20
C ARG A 52 9.11 11.11 -4.27
N LEU A 53 8.69 9.89 -3.93
CA LEU A 53 8.49 8.81 -4.90
C LEU A 53 7.57 9.26 -6.04
N GLY A 54 6.42 9.83 -5.72
CA GLY A 54 5.48 10.33 -6.72
C GLY A 54 6.09 11.40 -7.65
N LEU A 55 6.87 12.31 -7.07
CA LEU A 55 7.49 13.40 -7.82
C LEU A 55 8.59 12.93 -8.79
N VAL A 56 9.35 11.89 -8.42
CA VAL A 56 10.48 11.42 -9.24
C VAL A 56 10.12 10.30 -10.22
N THR A 57 8.87 9.86 -10.23
CA THR A 57 8.39 8.76 -11.09
C THR A 57 7.21 9.15 -11.98
N PRO A 58 7.24 10.30 -12.70
CA PRO A 58 6.09 10.74 -13.49
C PRO A 58 5.70 9.75 -14.59
N GLU A 59 6.69 9.08 -15.19
CA GLU A 59 6.44 8.08 -16.22
C GLU A 59 5.72 6.84 -15.66
N LEU A 60 6.14 6.35 -14.49
CA LEU A 60 5.45 5.27 -13.79
C LEU A 60 4.01 5.65 -13.45
N GLN A 61 3.79 6.86 -12.91
CA GLN A 61 2.46 7.37 -12.59
C GLN A 61 1.52 7.39 -13.80
N SER A 62 2.04 7.67 -14.98
CA SER A 62 1.25 7.73 -16.22
C SER A 62 0.95 6.36 -16.85
N ARG A 63 1.70 5.33 -16.50
CA ARG A 63 1.64 4.01 -17.16
C ARG A 63 1.02 2.92 -16.32
N VAL A 64 1.09 3.00 -15.01
CA VAL A 64 0.57 1.94 -14.13
C VAL A 64 -0.93 1.74 -14.37
N GLU A 65 -1.35 0.49 -14.52
CA GLU A 65 -2.74 0.12 -14.83
C GLU A 65 -3.45 -0.49 -13.62
N LEU A 66 -2.70 -1.02 -12.67
CA LEU A 66 -3.21 -1.63 -11.45
C LEU A 66 -2.29 -1.30 -10.29
N ILE A 67 -2.88 -0.90 -9.18
CA ILE A 67 -2.19 -0.69 -7.91
C ILE A 67 -2.72 -1.71 -6.92
N ILE A 68 -1.80 -2.48 -6.35
CA ILE A 68 -2.10 -3.45 -5.29
C ILE A 68 -1.31 -3.04 -4.06
N SER A 69 -1.97 -3.01 -2.92
CA SER A 69 -1.35 -2.62 -1.65
C SER A 69 -1.61 -3.65 -0.55
N SER A 70 -0.69 -3.78 0.36
CA SER A 70 -0.97 -4.35 1.67
C SER A 70 -1.93 -3.43 2.43
N PRO A 71 -2.84 -3.95 3.27
CA PRO A 71 -3.75 -3.13 4.07
C PRO A 71 -3.11 -2.56 5.34
N LEU A 72 -1.83 -2.76 5.59
CA LEU A 72 -1.13 -2.10 6.70
C LEU A 72 -1.18 -0.58 6.52
N ARG A 73 -1.42 0.15 7.62
CA ARG A 73 -1.59 1.61 7.56
C ARG A 73 -0.42 2.32 6.88
N ARG A 74 0.81 1.96 7.19
CA ARG A 74 2.01 2.53 6.55
C ARG A 74 2.07 2.29 5.03
N THR A 75 1.59 1.13 4.58
CA THR A 75 1.57 0.83 3.14
C THR A 75 0.48 1.60 2.42
N LEU A 76 -0.69 1.76 3.03
CA LEU A 76 -1.78 2.59 2.49
C LEU A 76 -1.36 4.07 2.42
N GLN A 77 -0.70 4.60 3.45
CA GLN A 77 -0.16 5.96 3.44
C GLN A 77 0.90 6.15 2.36
N THR A 78 1.81 5.17 2.20
CA THR A 78 2.81 5.20 1.13
C THR A 78 2.17 5.16 -0.24
N THR A 79 1.16 4.32 -0.42
CA THR A 79 0.40 4.21 -1.66
C THR A 79 -0.30 5.52 -2.00
N GLU A 80 -0.98 6.13 -1.04
CA GLU A 80 -1.68 7.40 -1.25
C GLU A 80 -0.73 8.52 -1.64
N ALA A 81 0.35 8.72 -0.89
CA ALA A 81 1.28 9.81 -1.13
C ALA A 81 2.17 9.58 -2.35
N GLY A 82 2.62 8.33 -2.54
CA GLY A 82 3.58 7.95 -3.59
C GLY A 82 2.95 7.70 -4.95
N TYR A 83 1.65 7.39 -5.01
CA TYR A 83 0.93 7.07 -6.25
C TYR A 83 -0.30 7.95 -6.47
N LYS A 84 -0.31 9.12 -5.88
CA LYS A 84 -1.44 10.06 -5.93
C LYS A 84 -1.95 10.33 -7.35
N ASP A 85 -1.05 10.61 -8.28
CA ASP A 85 -1.43 10.92 -9.66
C ASP A 85 -1.97 9.70 -10.40
N ALA A 86 -1.37 8.53 -10.18
CA ALA A 86 -1.86 7.28 -10.73
C ALA A 86 -3.24 6.92 -10.17
N ILE A 87 -3.44 7.05 -8.86
CA ILE A 87 -4.74 6.81 -8.21
C ILE A 87 -5.81 7.72 -8.81
N LYS A 88 -5.51 9.00 -8.97
CA LYS A 88 -6.43 9.96 -9.59
C LYS A 88 -6.80 9.56 -11.02
N ARG A 89 -5.82 9.15 -11.81
CA ARG A 89 -6.01 8.69 -13.19
C ARG A 89 -6.84 7.39 -13.27
N LEU A 90 -6.66 6.50 -12.30
CA LEU A 90 -7.38 5.21 -12.20
C LEU A 90 -8.74 5.30 -11.51
N ASN A 91 -9.34 6.49 -11.43
CA ASN A 91 -10.65 6.76 -10.84
C ASN A 91 -10.73 6.66 -9.31
N GLY A 92 -9.64 6.93 -8.63
CA GLY A 92 -9.62 7.15 -7.18
C GLY A 92 -9.21 5.94 -6.35
N HIS A 93 -9.31 6.08 -5.04
CA HIS A 93 -8.80 5.12 -4.05
C HIS A 93 -9.48 3.75 -4.11
N ALA A 94 -10.75 3.70 -4.55
CA ALA A 94 -11.47 2.43 -4.73
C ALA A 94 -10.86 1.54 -5.82
N SER A 95 -10.01 2.08 -6.70
CA SER A 95 -9.27 1.31 -7.69
C SER A 95 -8.04 0.60 -7.14
N VAL A 96 -7.59 0.96 -5.94
CA VAL A 96 -6.47 0.29 -5.25
C VAL A 96 -6.98 -1.02 -4.65
N LEU A 97 -6.39 -2.12 -5.07
CA LEU A 97 -6.73 -3.44 -4.55
C LEU A 97 -5.91 -3.73 -3.28
N CYS A 98 -6.59 -3.80 -2.14
CA CYS A 98 -5.94 -4.14 -0.87
C CYS A 98 -5.97 -5.65 -0.65
N LEU A 99 -4.79 -6.26 -0.57
CA LEU A 99 -4.64 -7.70 -0.37
C LEU A 99 -3.95 -8.02 0.97
N PRO A 100 -4.65 -8.63 1.92
CA PRO A 100 -4.06 -9.06 3.21
C PRO A 100 -2.86 -9.99 3.03
N GLN A 101 -2.80 -10.75 1.96
CA GLN A 101 -1.69 -11.65 1.64
C GLN A 101 -0.35 -10.93 1.39
N LEU A 102 -0.38 -9.62 1.19
CA LEU A 102 0.82 -8.79 1.02
C LEU A 102 1.33 -8.20 2.34
N GLN A 103 0.76 -8.59 3.47
CA GLN A 103 1.29 -8.21 4.78
C GLN A 103 2.63 -8.88 5.05
N GLU A 104 3.37 -8.31 6.00
CA GLU A 104 4.61 -8.88 6.50
C GLU A 104 4.39 -10.31 7.05
N CYS A 105 5.43 -11.14 7.00
CA CYS A 105 5.33 -12.55 7.33
C CYS A 105 5.48 -12.87 8.83
N ASN A 106 5.85 -11.90 9.65
CA ASN A 106 6.08 -12.11 11.09
C ASN A 106 4.81 -11.88 11.91
N ASP A 107 4.76 -12.48 13.09
CA ASP A 107 3.63 -12.37 14.03
C ASP A 107 3.79 -11.24 15.06
N VAL A 108 4.79 -10.37 14.89
CA VAL A 108 5.00 -9.24 15.79
C VAL A 108 3.95 -8.14 15.53
N PRO A 109 3.60 -7.31 16.54
CA PRO A 109 2.53 -6.32 16.41
C PRO A 109 2.71 -5.36 15.24
N CYS A 110 3.92 -4.90 14.94
CA CYS A 110 4.16 -3.98 13.82
C CYS A 110 3.89 -4.62 12.44
N ASP A 111 3.91 -5.94 12.35
CA ASP A 111 3.65 -6.70 11.12
C ASP A 111 2.22 -7.23 11.05
N THR A 112 1.43 -6.99 12.09
CA THR A 112 0.02 -7.37 12.18
C THR A 112 -0.86 -6.18 11.85
N GLY A 113 -1.72 -6.32 10.86
CA GLY A 113 -2.63 -5.28 10.42
C GLY A 113 -3.84 -5.08 11.36
N SER A 114 -4.50 -3.97 11.19
CA SER A 114 -5.76 -3.66 11.85
C SER A 114 -6.93 -4.40 11.19
N HIS A 115 -7.96 -4.71 11.97
CA HIS A 115 -9.22 -5.20 11.42
C HIS A 115 -9.81 -4.19 10.44
N ARG A 116 -10.49 -4.69 9.40
CA ARG A 116 -11.15 -3.85 8.39
C ARG A 116 -12.05 -2.78 9.01
N SER A 117 -12.84 -3.13 10.01
CA SER A 117 -13.72 -2.20 10.70
C SER A 117 -12.98 -1.04 11.38
N VAL A 118 -11.76 -1.27 11.86
CA VAL A 118 -10.89 -0.23 12.44
C VAL A 118 -10.39 0.72 11.37
N LEU A 119 -10.02 0.21 10.20
CA LEU A 119 -9.58 1.03 9.07
C LEU A 119 -10.74 1.85 8.48
N GLU A 120 -11.91 1.23 8.34
CA GLU A 120 -13.13 1.89 7.85
C GLU A 120 -13.61 3.01 8.78
N ALA A 121 -13.32 2.93 10.07
CA ALA A 121 -13.62 3.99 11.03
C ALA A 121 -12.65 5.20 10.95
N GLN A 122 -11.55 5.06 10.22
CA GLN A 122 -10.54 6.11 10.06
C GLN A 122 -10.66 6.73 8.67
N GLU A 123 -10.99 8.02 8.58
CA GLU A 123 -11.19 8.74 7.31
C GLU A 123 -10.04 8.53 6.32
N ALA A 124 -8.81 8.54 6.82
CA ALA A 124 -7.61 8.36 6.00
C ALA A 124 -7.57 7.01 5.26
N PHE A 125 -8.22 5.97 5.79
CA PHE A 125 -8.15 4.60 5.27
C PHE A 125 -9.50 4.09 4.74
N ALA A 126 -10.61 4.68 5.16
CA ALA A 126 -11.96 4.27 4.74
C ALA A 126 -12.19 4.35 3.23
N LYS A 127 -11.42 5.17 2.54
CA LYS A 127 -11.52 5.39 1.09
C LYS A 127 -10.92 4.26 0.24
N PHE A 128 -10.09 3.39 0.81
CA PHE A 128 -9.54 2.22 0.12
C PHE A 128 -10.53 1.06 0.13
N ASN A 129 -10.38 0.16 -0.86
CA ASN A 129 -11.27 -0.99 -1.03
C ASN A 129 -10.60 -2.30 -0.61
#